data_52badeb74baf6532c9d25b3d3a200b5f
#
_entry.id   52badeb74baf6532c9d25b3d3a200b5f
#
_cell.length_a   1.000
_cell.length_b   1.000
_cell.length_c   1.000
_cell.angle_alpha   90.00
_cell.angle_beta   90.00
_cell.angle_gamma   90.00
#
_symmetry.space_group_name_H-M   'P 1'
#
loop_
_entity.id
_entity.type
_entity.pdbx_description
1 polymer ?
#
loop_
_entity_poly.entity_id
_entity_poly.type
_entity_poly.pdbx_seq_one_letter_code
_entity_poly.pdbx_strand_id
1 'polypeptide(L)'
;MTEAEILSNAIQAAQATAAIFSLFLTIVSAYIAALYFFLNRAPCLRTMAFVLVSIAFVALGALALNMQYLGEGLHSAWLKLPQKATGMEVLGPPIMVRSLFLDGREAAAWAAWALGGVVYLALTYLTFVYRWPQRSL
;
A
#
# COMPACT_ATOMS: atom_id res chain seq x y z
N MET A 1 3.44 16.45 -22.63
CA MET A 1 4.00 15.15 -22.23
C MET A 1 4.10 14.24 -23.43
N THR A 2 5.25 13.64 -23.64
CA THR A 2 5.47 12.63 -24.68
C THR A 2 5.03 11.25 -24.16
N GLU A 3 4.76 10.31 -25.07
CA GLU A 3 4.40 8.93 -24.69
C GLU A 3 5.47 8.24 -23.84
N ALA A 4 6.75 8.50 -24.15
CA ALA A 4 7.89 7.99 -23.39
C ALA A 4 7.93 8.53 -21.96
N GLU A 5 7.58 9.79 -21.76
CA GLU A 5 7.50 10.39 -20.42
C GLU A 5 6.35 9.80 -19.59
N ILE A 6 5.19 9.59 -20.21
CA ILE A 6 4.05 8.96 -19.54
C ILE A 6 4.38 7.52 -19.15
N LEU A 7 5.00 6.76 -20.02
CA LEU A 7 5.41 5.38 -19.75
C LEU A 7 6.46 5.33 -18.63
N SER A 8 7.46 6.22 -18.67
CA SER A 8 8.47 6.32 -17.62
C SER A 8 7.85 6.65 -16.27
N ASN A 9 6.95 7.62 -16.22
CA ASN A 9 6.25 8.00 -15.00
C ASN A 9 5.33 6.88 -14.48
N ALA A 10 4.67 6.13 -15.37
CA ALA A 10 3.86 4.98 -14.99
C ALA A 10 4.70 3.86 -14.37
N ILE A 11 5.88 3.58 -14.92
CA ILE A 11 6.81 2.60 -14.35
C ILE A 11 7.32 3.05 -12.98
N GLN A 12 7.67 4.32 -12.83
CA GLN A 12 8.10 4.87 -11.54
C GLN A 12 6.97 4.80 -10.49
N ALA A 13 5.73 5.10 -10.87
CA ALA A 13 4.58 4.98 -10.00
C ALA A 13 4.34 3.53 -9.55
N ALA A 14 4.49 2.56 -10.46
CA ALA A 14 4.39 1.14 -10.14
C ALA A 14 5.47 0.69 -9.17
N GLN A 15 6.71 1.12 -9.37
CA GLN A 15 7.83 0.85 -8.46
C GLN A 15 7.61 1.47 -7.08
N ALA A 16 7.11 2.71 -7.02
CA ALA A 16 6.79 3.37 -5.76
C ALA A 16 5.67 2.64 -5.00
N THR A 17 4.64 2.16 -5.69
CA THR A 17 3.56 1.37 -5.11
C THR A 17 4.07 0.05 -4.54
N ALA A 18 4.94 -0.65 -5.26
CA ALA A 18 5.58 -1.87 -4.79
C ALA A 18 6.46 -1.62 -3.55
N ALA A 19 7.18 -0.50 -3.51
CA ALA A 19 7.99 -0.09 -2.37
C ALA A 19 7.12 0.19 -1.13
N ILE A 20 5.99 0.88 -1.28
CA ILE A 20 5.03 1.14 -0.19
C ILE A 20 4.49 -0.18 0.37
N PHE A 21 4.11 -1.12 -0.49
CA PHE A 21 3.62 -2.43 -0.08
C PHE A 21 4.70 -3.23 0.67
N SER A 22 5.94 -3.21 0.18
CA SER A 22 7.08 -3.83 0.84
C SER A 22 7.35 -3.24 2.23
N LEU A 23 7.31 -1.91 2.37
CA LEU A 23 7.41 -1.22 3.66
C LEU A 23 6.28 -1.62 4.61
N PHE A 24 5.07 -1.70 4.12
CA PHE A 24 3.92 -2.15 4.90
C PHE A 24 4.15 -3.54 5.49
N LEU A 25 4.52 -4.51 4.66
CA LEU A 25 4.82 -5.87 5.11
C LEU A 25 5.98 -5.91 6.10
N THR A 26 7.02 -5.13 5.87
CA THR A 26 8.18 -5.04 6.77
C THR A 26 7.79 -4.48 8.13
N ILE A 27 7.01 -3.41 8.18
CA ILE A 27 6.53 -2.80 9.43
C ILE A 27 5.66 -3.78 10.20
N VAL A 28 4.71 -4.44 9.54
CA VAL A 28 3.82 -5.43 10.17
C VAL A 28 4.63 -6.60 10.74
N SER A 29 5.55 -7.14 9.98
CA SER A 29 6.39 -8.27 10.40
C SER A 29 7.30 -7.91 11.56
N ALA A 30 7.95 -6.75 11.50
CA ALA A 30 8.80 -6.24 12.56
C ALA A 30 8.01 -5.98 13.86
N TYR A 31 6.81 -5.44 13.74
CA TYR A 31 5.95 -5.18 14.89
C TYR A 31 5.50 -6.48 15.57
N ILE A 32 5.07 -7.47 14.81
CA ILE A 32 4.70 -8.79 15.34
C ILE A 32 5.88 -9.45 16.04
N ALA A 33 7.07 -9.41 15.44
CA ALA A 33 8.29 -9.93 16.05
C ALA A 33 8.64 -9.18 17.35
N ALA A 34 8.52 -7.86 17.35
CA ALA A 34 8.78 -7.04 18.54
C ALA A 34 7.77 -7.35 19.66
N LEU A 35 6.49 -7.52 19.33
CA LEU A 35 5.45 -7.94 20.29
C LEU A 35 5.82 -9.29 20.92
N TYR A 36 6.26 -10.23 20.11
CA TYR A 36 6.59 -11.57 20.59
C TYR A 36 7.81 -11.58 21.51
N PHE A 37 8.86 -10.85 21.17
CA PHE A 37 10.14 -10.94 21.88
C PHE A 37 10.28 -9.94 23.04
N PHE A 38 9.81 -8.72 22.87
CA PHE A 38 10.15 -7.61 23.76
C PHE A 38 8.96 -6.95 24.44
N LEU A 39 7.91 -6.69 23.71
CA LEU A 39 6.82 -5.82 24.16
C LEU A 39 5.86 -6.49 25.15
N ASN A 40 5.93 -7.80 25.27
CA ASN A 40 5.08 -8.55 26.19
C ASN A 40 5.39 -8.28 27.66
N ARG A 41 6.62 -7.84 27.97
CA ARG A 41 7.09 -7.61 29.35
C ARG A 41 6.78 -6.22 29.91
N ALA A 42 6.55 -5.25 29.06
CA ALA A 42 6.36 -3.85 29.44
C ALA A 42 5.11 -3.26 28.78
N PRO A 43 3.98 -3.11 29.51
CA PRO A 43 2.73 -2.62 28.91
C PRO A 43 2.84 -1.19 28.38
N CYS A 44 3.63 -0.33 29.02
CA CYS A 44 3.87 1.04 28.57
C CYS A 44 4.62 1.07 27.21
N LEU A 45 5.65 0.25 27.08
CA LEU A 45 6.42 0.14 25.86
C LEU A 45 5.58 -0.41 24.70
N ARG A 46 4.68 -1.34 25.00
CA ARG A 46 3.72 -1.89 24.04
C ARG A 46 2.79 -0.84 23.49
N THR A 47 2.24 0.03 24.35
CA THR A 47 1.38 1.12 23.93
C THR A 47 2.13 2.15 23.09
N MET A 48 3.34 2.51 23.47
CA MET A 48 4.18 3.43 22.68
C MET A 48 4.49 2.86 21.30
N ALA A 49 4.86 1.58 21.21
CA ALA A 49 5.12 0.92 19.95
C ALA A 49 3.88 0.87 19.05
N PHE A 50 2.71 0.62 19.63
CA PHE A 50 1.44 0.64 18.90
C PHE A 50 1.13 2.03 18.33
N VAL A 51 1.36 3.09 19.09
CA VAL A 51 1.19 4.48 18.61
C VAL A 51 2.15 4.77 17.45
N LEU A 52 3.41 4.37 17.54
CA LEU A 52 4.38 4.55 16.47
C LEU A 52 3.95 3.82 15.18
N VAL A 53 3.50 2.58 15.31
CA VAL A 53 2.99 1.81 14.16
C VAL A 53 1.74 2.44 13.57
N SER A 54 0.84 2.97 14.41
CA SER A 54 -0.34 3.69 13.93
C SER A 54 0.02 4.93 13.12
N ILE A 55 1.02 5.70 13.56
CA ILE A 55 1.54 6.85 12.82
C ILE A 55 2.15 6.39 11.48
N ALA A 56 2.91 5.30 11.46
CA ALA A 56 3.47 4.75 10.24
C ALA A 56 2.37 4.31 9.25
N PHE A 57 1.30 3.69 9.74
CA PHE A 57 0.15 3.33 8.91
C PHE A 57 -0.55 4.55 8.29
N VAL A 58 -0.74 5.61 9.06
CA VAL A 58 -1.31 6.88 8.56
C VAL A 58 -0.41 7.49 7.48
N ALA A 59 0.89 7.50 7.70
CA ALA A 59 1.85 8.01 6.72
C ALA A 59 1.84 7.18 5.43
N LEU A 60 1.81 5.85 5.53
CA LEU A 60 1.70 4.96 4.36
C LEU A 60 0.37 5.14 3.63
N GLY A 61 -0.73 5.33 4.37
CA GLY A 61 -2.03 5.63 3.79
C GLY A 61 -2.02 6.95 3.00
N ALA A 62 -1.40 7.99 3.54
CA ALA A 62 -1.24 9.26 2.85
C ALA A 62 -0.40 9.13 1.57
N LEU A 63 0.69 8.36 1.61
CA LEU A 63 1.49 8.06 0.43
C LEU A 63 0.69 7.29 -0.62
N ALA A 64 -0.09 6.30 -0.21
CA ALA A 64 -0.95 5.53 -1.11
C ALA A 64 -2.01 6.42 -1.79
N LEU A 65 -2.62 7.35 -1.07
CA LEU A 65 -3.54 8.34 -1.64
C LEU A 65 -2.85 9.23 -2.68
N ASN A 66 -1.66 9.73 -2.38
CA ASN A 66 -0.89 10.52 -3.34
C ASN A 66 -0.58 9.73 -4.61
N MET A 67 -0.29 8.43 -4.52
CA MET A 67 -0.08 7.58 -5.69
C MET A 67 -1.36 7.38 -6.52
N GLN A 68 -2.52 7.34 -5.89
CA GLN A 68 -3.81 7.29 -6.59
C GLN A 68 -4.05 8.56 -7.41
N TYR A 69 -3.82 9.75 -6.84
CA TYR A 69 -3.94 11.02 -7.55
C TYR A 69 -2.96 11.13 -8.72
N LEU A 70 -1.72 10.66 -8.56
CA LEU A 70 -0.74 10.58 -9.65
C LEU A 70 -1.22 9.67 -10.78
N GLY A 71 -1.79 8.51 -10.46
CA GLY A 71 -2.36 7.60 -11.45
C GLY A 71 -3.50 8.23 -12.24
N GLU A 72 -4.34 9.04 -11.60
CA GLU A 72 -5.42 9.79 -12.27
C GLU A 72 -4.87 10.85 -13.21
N GLY A 73 -3.87 11.59 -12.78
CA GLY A 73 -3.19 12.59 -13.60
C GLY A 73 -2.54 11.97 -14.84
N LEU A 74 -1.86 10.84 -14.69
CA LEU A 74 -1.25 10.10 -15.80
C LEU A 74 -2.28 9.56 -16.78
N HIS A 75 -3.38 9.03 -16.29
CA HIS A 75 -4.48 8.53 -17.14
C HIS A 75 -5.14 9.66 -17.93
N SER A 76 -5.40 10.80 -17.30
CA SER A 76 -5.95 11.97 -17.97
C SER A 76 -4.99 12.55 -19.03
N ALA A 77 -3.69 12.55 -18.75
CA ALA A 77 -2.67 12.96 -19.70
C ALA A 77 -2.59 12.02 -20.90
N TRP A 78 -2.71 10.70 -20.66
CA TRP A 78 -2.78 9.69 -21.73
C TRP A 78 -3.96 9.91 -22.68
N LEU A 79 -5.15 10.20 -22.13
CA LEU A 79 -6.35 10.43 -22.95
C LEU A 79 -6.27 11.70 -23.78
N LYS A 80 -5.43 12.66 -23.41
CA LYS A 80 -5.25 13.94 -24.12
C LYS A 80 -4.21 13.88 -25.23
N LEU A 81 -3.49 12.76 -25.42
CA LEU A 81 -2.51 12.64 -26.48
C LEU A 81 -3.18 12.60 -27.86
N PRO A 82 -2.83 13.54 -28.77
CA PRO A 82 -3.51 13.65 -30.06
C PRO A 82 -3.13 12.56 -31.06
N GLN A 83 -2.01 11.88 -30.86
CA GLN A 83 -1.55 10.76 -31.69
C GLN A 83 -1.00 9.64 -30.81
N LYS A 84 -1.73 8.55 -30.77
CA LYS A 84 -1.22 7.30 -30.19
C LYS A 84 -0.34 6.63 -31.21
N ALA A 85 0.95 6.44 -30.91
CA ALA A 85 1.83 5.67 -31.79
C ALA A 85 1.28 4.25 -31.91
N THR A 86 1.25 3.72 -33.12
CA THR A 86 0.66 2.42 -33.46
C THR A 86 1.28 1.27 -32.65
N GLY A 87 2.53 1.41 -32.17
CA GLY A 87 3.19 0.45 -31.30
C GLY A 87 2.66 0.42 -29.88
N MET A 88 2.05 1.49 -29.41
CA MET A 88 1.47 1.58 -28.06
C MET A 88 0.00 1.15 -28.02
N GLU A 89 -0.69 1.12 -29.15
CA GLU A 89 -1.98 0.42 -29.27
C GLU A 89 -1.81 -1.09 -29.07
N VAL A 90 -0.68 -1.65 -29.50
CA VAL A 90 -0.33 -3.07 -29.29
C VAL A 90 0.16 -3.34 -27.87
N LEU A 91 0.79 -2.35 -27.24
CA LEU A 91 1.22 -2.34 -25.84
C LEU A 91 0.20 -1.67 -24.91
N GLY A 92 -0.91 -1.19 -25.46
CA GLY A 92 -2.04 -0.72 -24.66
C GLY A 92 -2.34 -1.77 -23.59
N PRO A 93 -2.69 -1.36 -22.37
CA PRO A 93 -2.90 -2.32 -21.29
C PRO A 93 -3.79 -3.43 -21.82
N PRO A 94 -3.41 -4.71 -21.70
CA PRO A 94 -4.25 -5.80 -22.16
C PRO A 94 -5.65 -5.57 -21.60
N ILE A 95 -6.67 -5.95 -22.34
CA ILE A 95 -8.08 -5.75 -22.00
C ILE A 95 -8.36 -6.08 -20.52
N MET A 96 -7.61 -7.01 -19.97
CA MET A 96 -7.62 -7.37 -18.56
C MET A 96 -7.15 -6.22 -17.63
N VAL A 97 -6.16 -5.45 -18.03
CA VAL A 97 -5.64 -4.29 -17.26
C VAL A 97 -6.59 -3.11 -17.45
N ARG A 98 -7.20 -2.98 -18.62
CA ARG A 98 -8.20 -1.95 -18.89
C ARG A 98 -9.47 -2.15 -18.07
N SER A 99 -9.95 -3.37 -17.93
CA SER A 99 -11.09 -3.69 -17.06
C SER A 99 -10.73 -3.55 -15.57
N LEU A 100 -9.49 -3.90 -15.19
CA LEU A 100 -9.01 -3.69 -13.84
C LEU A 100 -8.81 -2.19 -13.51
N PHE A 101 -8.39 -1.39 -14.50
CA PHE A 101 -8.17 0.04 -14.30
C PHE A 101 -9.43 0.90 -14.41
N LEU A 102 -10.43 0.50 -15.17
CA LEU A 102 -11.64 1.30 -15.38
C LEU A 102 -12.79 0.89 -14.46
N ASP A 103 -13.01 -0.42 -14.27
CA ASP A 103 -14.07 -0.95 -13.40
C ASP A 103 -13.55 -1.57 -12.11
N GLY A 104 -12.32 -2.09 -12.14
CA GLY A 104 -11.67 -2.73 -10.99
C GLY A 104 -10.88 -1.77 -10.10
N ARG A 105 -10.67 -0.53 -10.55
CA ARG A 105 -9.84 0.44 -9.83
C ARG A 105 -10.44 0.83 -8.49
N GLU A 106 -11.72 1.12 -8.46
CA GLU A 106 -12.43 1.38 -7.21
C GLU A 106 -12.48 0.13 -6.34
N ALA A 107 -12.78 -1.02 -6.93
CA ALA A 107 -12.80 -2.29 -6.22
C ALA A 107 -11.43 -2.67 -5.67
N ALA A 108 -10.35 -2.47 -6.44
CA ALA A 108 -8.98 -2.71 -5.98
C ALA A 108 -8.57 -1.74 -4.86
N ALA A 109 -8.94 -0.47 -4.96
CA ALA A 109 -8.69 0.51 -3.92
C ALA A 109 -9.45 0.15 -2.63
N TRP A 110 -10.71 -0.20 -2.73
CA TRP A 110 -11.51 -0.65 -1.58
C TRP A 110 -10.94 -1.93 -0.96
N ALA A 111 -10.51 -2.90 -1.79
CA ALA A 111 -9.89 -4.13 -1.31
C ALA A 111 -8.58 -3.84 -0.56
N ALA A 112 -7.74 -2.93 -1.05
CA ALA A 112 -6.50 -2.53 -0.40
C ALA A 112 -6.76 -1.84 0.95
N TRP A 113 -7.73 -0.94 1.02
CA TRP A 113 -8.13 -0.26 2.25
C TRP A 113 -8.76 -1.24 3.25
N ALA A 114 -9.60 -2.16 2.79
CA ALA A 114 -10.17 -3.22 3.62
C ALA A 114 -9.09 -4.14 4.19
N LEU A 115 -8.12 -4.53 3.37
CA LEU A 115 -6.98 -5.34 3.82
C LEU A 115 -6.16 -4.61 4.89
N GLY A 116 -5.84 -3.34 4.65
CA GLY A 116 -5.14 -2.50 5.63
C GLY A 116 -5.90 -2.40 6.95
N GLY A 117 -7.22 -2.20 6.88
CA GLY A 117 -8.11 -2.16 8.05
C GLY A 117 -8.14 -3.48 8.82
N VAL A 118 -8.24 -4.61 8.12
CA VAL A 118 -8.22 -5.95 8.74
C VAL A 118 -6.89 -6.21 9.43
N VAL A 119 -5.78 -5.89 8.79
CA VAL A 119 -4.44 -6.03 9.38
C VAL A 119 -4.31 -5.14 10.62
N TYR A 120 -4.77 -3.89 10.54
CA TYR A 120 -4.72 -2.98 11.68
C TYR A 120 -5.56 -3.48 12.87
N LEU A 121 -6.76 -4.00 12.63
CA LEU A 121 -7.61 -4.62 13.66
C LEU A 121 -6.94 -5.86 14.26
N ALA A 122 -6.31 -6.69 13.43
CA ALA A 122 -5.57 -7.85 13.91
C ALA A 122 -4.38 -7.44 14.80
N LEU A 123 -3.64 -6.41 14.43
CA LEU A 123 -2.54 -5.86 15.25
C LEU A 123 -3.06 -5.28 16.57
N THR A 124 -4.18 -4.59 16.56
CA THR A 124 -4.83 -4.08 17.76
C THR A 124 -5.25 -5.22 18.70
N TYR A 125 -5.85 -6.26 18.14
CA TYR A 125 -6.22 -7.45 18.90
C TYR A 125 -4.99 -8.13 19.53
N LEU A 126 -3.94 -8.36 18.73
CA LEU A 126 -2.69 -8.96 19.21
C LEU A 126 -2.00 -8.11 20.29
N THR A 127 -2.16 -6.79 20.22
CA THR A 127 -1.52 -5.87 21.17
C THR A 127 -2.24 -5.83 22.51
N PHE A 128 -3.56 -5.76 22.50
CA PHE A 128 -4.35 -5.47 23.70
C PHE A 128 -5.12 -6.67 24.26
N VAL A 129 -5.56 -7.57 23.42
CA VAL A 129 -6.46 -8.67 23.80
C VAL A 129 -5.73 -9.99 23.93
N TYR A 130 -4.79 -10.25 23.00
CA TYR A 130 -4.10 -11.53 23.00
C TYR A 130 -3.14 -11.66 24.18
N ARG A 131 -3.33 -12.71 24.99
CA ARG A 131 -2.40 -13.06 26.08
C ARG A 131 -1.28 -13.90 25.52
N TRP A 132 -0.12 -13.27 25.36
CA TRP A 132 1.07 -13.97 24.94
C TRP A 132 1.52 -14.97 26.01
N PRO A 133 1.86 -16.21 25.63
CA PRO A 133 2.38 -17.17 26.58
C PRO A 133 3.68 -16.63 27.19
N GLN A 134 3.68 -16.47 28.50
CA GLN A 134 4.89 -16.08 29.20
C GLN A 134 5.87 -17.26 29.13
N ARG A 135 6.93 -17.10 28.33
CA ARG A 135 8.07 -18.01 28.46
C ARG A 135 8.72 -17.73 29.81
N SER A 136 8.56 -18.65 30.74
CA SER A 136 9.41 -18.73 31.92
C SER A 136 10.84 -19.03 31.46
N LEU A 137 11.67 -18.03 31.50
CA LEU A 137 13.13 -18.19 31.40
C LEU A 137 13.67 -18.45 32.80
#